data_15843144615b327f503c6dbe60a56775
#
_entry.id   15843144615b327f503c6dbe60a56775
#
_cell.length_a   1.000
_cell.length_b   1.000
_cell.length_c   1.000
_cell.angle_alpha   90.00
_cell.angle_beta   90.00
_cell.angle_gamma   90.00
#
_symmetry.space_group_name_H-M   'P 1'
#
loop_
_entity.id
_entity.type
_entity.pdbx_description
1 polymer ?
#
loop_
_entity_poly.entity_id
_entity_poly.type
_entity_poly.pdbx_seq_one_letter_code
_entity_poly.pdbx_strand_id
1 'polypeptide(L)'
;APLIQAALVHAQFETIHPFTDGNGRVGRALIHATLARRSLLTGLVLPTSLVLATLGDRYVEALSLFREPTDGKLNGSAAQSIPGTGRDAWIAFFLKAVMSACDQAEQISAELADLREEWNENLQHWASHRNASRSQRKDSAALRILEELPSTPVLTITTASRIHGISRTAASRGLETLRAAGILTTESVGGGRRAYTARSVLDATIWAERHLASAHFDTRVSPPTRPVPEPVPAPGIPEKSRLCSTQHGKSFVSLPKSG
;
A
#
# COMPACT_ATOMS: atom_id res chain seq x y z
N ALA A 1 -13.24 -7.19 22.38
CA ALA A 1 -12.31 -7.48 21.27
C ALA A 1 -11.74 -6.16 20.74
N PRO A 2 -10.41 -6.08 20.45
CA PRO A 2 -9.74 -4.84 20.02
C PRO A 2 -10.33 -4.24 18.74
N LEU A 3 -10.69 -5.08 17.77
CA LEU A 3 -11.28 -4.64 16.48
C LEU A 3 -12.65 -3.99 16.69
N ILE A 4 -13.50 -4.56 17.54
CA ILE A 4 -14.81 -3.97 17.88
C ILE A 4 -14.61 -2.62 18.57
N GLN A 5 -13.62 -2.52 19.46
CA GLN A 5 -13.31 -1.25 20.11
C GLN A 5 -12.84 -0.20 19.11
N ALA A 6 -11.97 -0.56 18.17
CA ALA A 6 -11.51 0.35 17.11
C ALA A 6 -12.67 0.82 16.23
N ALA A 7 -13.59 -0.10 15.86
CA ALA A 7 -14.80 0.22 15.11
C ALA A 7 -15.65 1.26 15.83
N LEU A 8 -15.92 1.04 17.11
CA LEU A 8 -16.77 1.93 17.91
C LEU A 8 -16.11 3.29 18.16
N VAL A 9 -14.82 3.32 18.48
CA VAL A 9 -14.05 4.56 18.65
C VAL A 9 -14.08 5.40 17.39
N HIS A 10 -13.88 4.78 16.23
CA HIS A 10 -13.90 5.47 14.95
C HIS A 10 -15.30 6.04 14.64
N ALA A 11 -16.36 5.22 14.72
CA ALA A 11 -17.72 5.69 14.44
C ALA A 11 -18.18 6.79 15.40
N GLN A 12 -17.85 6.66 16.68
CA GLN A 12 -18.19 7.68 17.67
C GLN A 12 -17.44 8.99 17.41
N PHE A 13 -16.14 8.92 17.06
CA PHE A 13 -15.37 10.09 16.72
C PHE A 13 -15.91 10.81 15.48
N GLU A 14 -16.22 10.07 14.41
CA GLU A 14 -16.85 10.62 13.20
C GLU A 14 -18.26 11.17 13.45
N THR A 15 -18.97 10.68 14.47
CA THR A 15 -20.27 11.20 14.86
C THR A 15 -20.14 12.50 15.64
N ILE A 16 -19.19 12.60 16.57
CA ILE A 16 -18.95 13.82 17.38
C ILE A 16 -18.35 14.91 16.50
N HIS A 17 -17.48 14.57 15.57
CA HIS A 17 -16.85 15.47 14.58
C HIS A 17 -16.22 16.70 15.23
N PRO A 18 -15.27 16.56 16.18
CA PRO A 18 -14.90 17.63 17.11
C PRO A 18 -14.05 18.76 16.50
N PHE A 19 -13.50 18.57 15.31
CA PHE A 19 -12.61 19.54 14.67
C PHE A 19 -13.31 20.24 13.47
N THR A 20 -12.91 21.45 13.17
CA THR A 20 -13.39 22.19 11.98
C THR A 20 -12.89 21.57 10.68
N ASP A 21 -11.69 20.93 10.69
CA ASP A 21 -11.10 20.19 9.57
C ASP A 21 -10.26 19.03 10.08
N GLY A 22 -10.07 18.00 9.26
CA GLY A 22 -9.19 16.88 9.52
C GLY A 22 -9.80 15.75 10.33
N ASN A 23 -11.10 15.77 10.65
CA ASN A 23 -11.74 14.70 11.43
C ASN A 23 -11.51 13.33 10.82
N GLY A 24 -11.74 13.14 9.53
CA GLY A 24 -11.51 11.87 8.87
C GLY A 24 -10.06 11.36 8.96
N ARG A 25 -9.07 12.26 8.93
CA ARG A 25 -7.65 11.90 9.12
C ARG A 25 -7.38 11.43 10.55
N VAL A 26 -7.89 12.17 11.53
CA VAL A 26 -7.75 11.83 12.96
C VAL A 26 -8.55 10.56 13.28
N GLY A 27 -9.78 10.43 12.78
CA GLY A 27 -10.62 9.25 12.98
C GLY A 27 -9.94 7.97 12.48
N ARG A 28 -9.33 8.02 11.29
CA ARG A 28 -8.57 6.87 10.76
C ARG A 28 -7.27 6.61 11.55
N ALA A 29 -6.58 7.64 12.02
CA ALA A 29 -5.43 7.47 12.90
C ALA A 29 -5.80 6.82 14.24
N LEU A 30 -6.98 7.12 14.78
CA LEU A 30 -7.50 6.51 16.01
C LEU A 30 -7.74 5.00 15.87
N ILE A 31 -8.06 4.49 14.67
CA ILE A 31 -8.14 3.05 14.41
C ILE A 31 -6.79 2.41 14.76
N HIS A 32 -5.71 2.89 14.15
CA HIS A 32 -4.36 2.35 14.37
C HIS A 32 -3.90 2.54 15.81
N ALA A 33 -4.13 3.72 16.40
CA ALA A 33 -3.79 3.98 17.79
C ALA A 33 -4.49 3.02 18.76
N THR A 34 -5.77 2.70 18.49
CA THR A 34 -6.55 1.74 19.30
C THR A 34 -6.00 0.33 19.17
N LEU A 35 -5.71 -0.11 17.94
CA LEU A 35 -5.16 -1.44 17.67
C LEU A 35 -3.74 -1.60 18.23
N ALA A 36 -2.89 -0.59 18.10
CA ALA A 36 -1.54 -0.58 18.67
C ALA A 36 -1.57 -0.62 20.21
N ARG A 37 -2.43 0.20 20.83
CA ARG A 37 -2.61 0.21 22.30
C ARG A 37 -3.09 -1.15 22.84
N ARG A 38 -3.80 -1.92 22.02
CA ARG A 38 -4.27 -3.28 22.36
C ARG A 38 -3.32 -4.38 21.92
N SER A 39 -2.11 -4.02 21.51
CA SER A 39 -1.05 -4.94 21.05
C SER A 39 -1.48 -5.86 19.90
N LEU A 40 -2.50 -5.44 19.11
CA LEU A 40 -2.93 -6.18 17.94
C LEU A 40 -2.07 -5.84 16.71
N LEU A 41 -1.56 -4.60 16.63
CA LEU A 41 -0.64 -4.15 15.60
C LEU A 41 0.64 -3.63 16.26
N THR A 42 1.78 -4.25 15.93
CA THR A 42 3.10 -3.84 16.38
C THR A 42 4.00 -3.61 15.17
N GLY A 43 4.41 -2.34 14.96
CA GLY A 43 5.32 -1.99 13.85
C GLY A 43 4.72 -2.06 12.44
N LEU A 44 3.41 -2.26 12.31
CA LEU A 44 2.69 -2.34 11.04
C LEU A 44 1.54 -1.32 11.02
N VAL A 45 1.36 -0.67 9.88
CA VAL A 45 0.20 0.19 9.59
C VAL A 45 -0.60 -0.47 8.47
N LEU A 46 -1.83 -0.87 8.76
CA LEU A 46 -2.74 -1.42 7.74
C LEU A 46 -3.24 -0.31 6.80
N PRO A 47 -3.44 -0.58 5.50
CA PRO A 47 -3.96 0.40 4.55
C PRO A 47 -5.48 0.60 4.69
N THR A 48 -6.00 0.70 5.94
CA THR A 48 -7.43 0.89 6.23
C THR A 48 -7.97 2.17 5.60
N SER A 49 -7.16 3.23 5.54
CA SER A 49 -7.55 4.49 4.90
C SER A 49 -7.83 4.32 3.41
N LEU A 50 -7.02 3.52 2.72
CA LEU A 50 -7.19 3.18 1.30
C LEU A 50 -8.51 2.43 1.09
N VAL A 51 -8.75 1.38 1.89
CA VAL A 51 -9.97 0.56 1.80
C VAL A 51 -11.22 1.39 2.08
N LEU A 52 -11.24 2.17 3.17
CA LEU A 52 -12.39 3.02 3.51
C LEU A 52 -12.65 4.11 2.48
N ALA A 53 -11.61 4.68 1.86
CA ALA A 53 -11.76 5.64 0.76
C ALA A 53 -12.35 5.00 -0.49
N THR A 54 -11.90 3.81 -0.85
CA THR A 54 -12.41 3.05 -2.01
C THR A 54 -13.87 2.62 -1.83
N LEU A 55 -14.27 2.31 -0.59
CA LEU A 55 -15.63 1.91 -0.23
C LEU A 55 -16.48 3.11 0.25
N GLY A 56 -16.16 4.34 -0.19
CA GLY A 56 -16.69 5.59 0.33
C GLY A 56 -18.21 5.61 0.52
N ASP A 57 -18.98 5.20 -0.48
CA ASP A 57 -20.46 5.20 -0.40
C ASP A 57 -20.96 4.26 0.69
N ARG A 58 -20.45 3.03 0.75
CA ARG A 58 -20.82 2.02 1.77
C ARG A 58 -20.33 2.42 3.16
N TYR A 59 -19.18 3.08 3.23
CA TYR A 59 -18.66 3.61 4.48
C TYR A 59 -19.58 4.68 5.06
N VAL A 60 -20.04 5.63 4.24
CA VAL A 60 -20.98 6.70 4.65
C VAL A 60 -22.32 6.10 5.04
N GLU A 61 -22.84 5.14 4.26
CA GLU A 61 -24.07 4.43 4.58
C GLU A 61 -24.00 3.72 5.94
N ALA A 62 -22.94 2.94 6.18
CA ALA A 62 -22.74 2.22 7.42
C ALA A 62 -22.59 3.15 8.64
N LEU A 63 -21.91 4.30 8.49
CA LEU A 63 -21.83 5.33 9.53
C LEU A 63 -23.19 6.00 9.79
N SER A 64 -23.99 6.21 8.76
CA SER A 64 -25.33 6.78 8.90
C SER A 64 -26.24 5.83 9.70
N LEU A 65 -26.21 4.55 9.38
CA LEU A 65 -26.93 3.52 10.15
C LEU A 65 -26.48 3.47 11.62
N PHE A 66 -25.19 3.64 11.90
CA PHE A 66 -24.68 3.70 13.28
C PHE A 66 -25.23 4.88 14.07
N ARG A 67 -25.54 6.00 13.41
CA ARG A 67 -26.05 7.24 14.03
C ARG A 67 -27.56 7.20 14.27
N GLU A 68 -28.30 6.34 13.56
CA GLU A 68 -29.74 6.26 13.69
C GLU A 68 -30.13 5.70 15.07
N PRO A 69 -31.10 6.34 15.78
CA PRO A 69 -31.63 5.79 17.00
C PRO A 69 -32.29 4.43 16.74
N THR A 70 -32.09 3.49 17.65
CA THR A 70 -32.59 2.10 17.56
C THR A 70 -34.12 1.98 17.65
N ASP A 71 -34.86 3.07 17.50
CA ASP A 71 -36.32 3.11 17.58
C ASP A 71 -36.96 2.53 16.33
N GLY A 72 -37.08 1.25 16.27
CA GLY A 72 -38.07 0.36 15.65
C GLY A 72 -38.78 0.71 14.34
N LYS A 73 -38.40 1.73 13.57
CA LYS A 73 -39.04 2.11 12.31
C LYS A 73 -38.02 2.23 11.19
N LEU A 74 -37.62 1.09 10.65
CA LEU A 74 -36.93 1.04 9.34
C LEU A 74 -38.00 1.13 8.24
N ASN A 75 -38.25 2.33 7.76
CA ASN A 75 -38.99 2.58 6.54
C ASN A 75 -37.97 2.75 5.39
N GLY A 76 -37.69 1.65 4.67
CA GLY A 76 -36.86 1.76 3.46
C GLY A 76 -36.42 0.40 2.93
N SER A 77 -36.52 0.25 1.63
CA SER A 77 -36.32 -0.98 0.84
C SER A 77 -34.89 -1.61 0.94
N ALA A 78 -33.93 -0.95 1.56
CA ALA A 78 -32.55 -1.47 1.72
C ALA A 78 -32.32 -2.26 3.04
N ALA A 79 -33.30 -2.26 3.95
CA ALA A 79 -33.16 -2.85 5.29
C ALA A 79 -33.33 -4.38 5.34
N GLN A 80 -33.55 -5.04 4.22
CA GLN A 80 -33.90 -6.47 4.18
C GLN A 80 -32.73 -7.45 4.29
N SER A 81 -31.48 -6.98 4.40
CA SER A 81 -30.30 -7.88 4.31
C SER A 81 -29.39 -7.94 5.54
N ILE A 82 -29.63 -7.19 6.61
CA ILE A 82 -28.76 -7.20 7.79
C ILE A 82 -29.62 -7.38 9.06
N PRO A 83 -29.63 -8.59 9.66
CA PRO A 83 -30.23 -8.78 10.98
C PRO A 83 -29.35 -8.09 12.02
N GLY A 84 -29.85 -7.09 12.72
CA GLY A 84 -29.13 -6.41 13.78
C GLY A 84 -29.45 -4.93 13.88
N THR A 85 -28.89 -4.28 14.90
CA THR A 85 -28.96 -2.84 15.09
C THR A 85 -28.03 -2.15 14.07
N GLY A 86 -28.23 -0.85 13.81
CA GLY A 86 -27.29 -0.06 12.98
C GLY A 86 -25.85 -0.13 13.46
N ARG A 87 -25.66 -0.36 14.77
CA ARG A 87 -24.35 -0.62 15.38
C ARG A 87 -23.73 -1.93 14.90
N ASP A 88 -24.53 -2.99 14.77
CA ASP A 88 -24.04 -4.30 14.30
C ASP A 88 -23.69 -4.23 12.80
N ALA A 89 -24.50 -3.50 12.02
CA ALA A 89 -24.23 -3.24 10.60
C ALA A 89 -22.88 -2.52 10.42
N TRP A 90 -22.63 -1.49 11.22
CA TRP A 90 -21.35 -0.79 11.22
C TRP A 90 -20.17 -1.70 11.58
N ILE A 91 -20.30 -2.47 12.68
CA ILE A 91 -19.25 -3.40 13.11
C ILE A 91 -18.95 -4.42 12.02
N ALA A 92 -19.99 -5.01 11.40
CA ALA A 92 -19.82 -5.97 10.32
C ALA A 92 -19.11 -5.36 9.11
N PHE A 93 -19.49 -4.14 8.70
CA PHE A 93 -18.80 -3.39 7.64
C PHE A 93 -17.34 -3.15 8.00
N PHE A 94 -17.07 -2.64 9.20
CA PHE A 94 -15.71 -2.31 9.64
C PHE A 94 -14.81 -3.55 9.68
N LEU A 95 -15.29 -4.67 10.18
CA LEU A 95 -14.53 -5.92 10.22
C LEU A 95 -14.16 -6.40 8.80
N LYS A 96 -15.11 -6.33 7.86
CA LYS A 96 -14.83 -6.65 6.45
C LYS A 96 -13.81 -5.70 5.84
N ALA A 97 -13.90 -4.40 6.12
CA ALA A 97 -12.93 -3.42 5.64
C ALA A 97 -11.52 -3.68 6.20
N VAL A 98 -11.40 -4.08 7.48
CA VAL A 98 -10.11 -4.45 8.07
C VAL A 98 -9.56 -5.75 7.46
N MET A 99 -10.39 -6.75 7.19
CA MET A 99 -9.97 -7.97 6.48
C MET A 99 -9.42 -7.63 5.10
N SER A 100 -10.13 -6.81 4.33
CA SER A 100 -9.64 -6.34 3.04
C SER A 100 -8.34 -5.54 3.16
N ALA A 101 -8.15 -4.77 4.23
CA ALA A 101 -6.90 -4.06 4.48
C ALA A 101 -5.73 -5.01 4.80
N CYS A 102 -5.99 -6.14 5.47
CA CYS A 102 -4.98 -7.18 5.68
C CYS A 102 -4.57 -7.82 4.35
N ASP A 103 -5.54 -8.19 3.49
CA ASP A 103 -5.26 -8.76 2.18
C ASP A 103 -4.43 -7.79 1.30
N GLN A 104 -4.76 -6.50 1.33
CA GLN A 104 -3.98 -5.48 0.62
C GLN A 104 -2.56 -5.31 1.20
N ALA A 105 -2.40 -5.38 2.51
CA ALA A 105 -1.08 -5.31 3.14
C ALA A 105 -0.19 -6.49 2.72
N GLU A 106 -0.75 -7.70 2.66
CA GLU A 106 -0.04 -8.90 2.19
C GLU A 106 0.39 -8.75 0.72
N GLN A 107 -0.50 -8.29 -0.15
CA GLN A 107 -0.20 -8.06 -1.57
C GLN A 107 0.90 -7.00 -1.77
N ILE A 108 0.77 -5.84 -1.14
CA ILE A 108 1.78 -4.77 -1.22
C ILE A 108 3.12 -5.26 -0.67
N SER A 109 3.12 -6.05 0.40
CA SER A 109 4.34 -6.62 0.99
C SER A 109 5.03 -7.58 0.03
N ALA A 110 4.28 -8.45 -0.65
CA ALA A 110 4.81 -9.37 -1.65
C ALA A 110 5.43 -8.61 -2.84
N GLU A 111 4.72 -7.64 -3.39
CA GLU A 111 5.25 -6.81 -4.49
C GLU A 111 6.52 -6.05 -4.10
N LEU A 112 6.58 -5.51 -2.88
CA LEU A 112 7.79 -4.84 -2.40
C LEU A 112 8.96 -5.82 -2.19
N ALA A 113 8.69 -7.08 -1.85
CA ALA A 113 9.70 -8.13 -1.76
C ALA A 113 10.26 -8.44 -3.15
N ASP A 114 9.39 -8.65 -4.15
CA ASP A 114 9.79 -8.91 -5.54
C ASP A 114 10.61 -7.75 -6.12
N LEU A 115 10.19 -6.51 -5.88
CA LEU A 115 10.93 -5.32 -6.28
C LEU A 115 12.33 -5.25 -5.64
N ARG A 116 12.47 -5.65 -4.37
CA ARG A 116 13.78 -5.70 -3.71
C ARG A 116 14.72 -6.72 -4.34
N GLU A 117 14.19 -7.88 -4.73
CA GLU A 117 14.97 -8.90 -5.44
C GLU A 117 15.43 -8.37 -6.80
N GLU A 118 14.53 -7.82 -7.61
CA GLU A 118 14.86 -7.19 -8.89
C GLU A 118 15.92 -6.10 -8.73
N TRP A 119 15.80 -5.23 -7.75
CA TRP A 119 16.79 -4.17 -7.51
C TRP A 119 18.17 -4.71 -7.12
N ASN A 120 18.21 -5.77 -6.33
CA ASN A 120 19.47 -6.42 -5.98
C ASN A 120 20.13 -7.04 -7.21
N GLU A 121 19.38 -7.70 -8.08
CA GLU A 121 19.85 -8.25 -9.33
C GLU A 121 20.38 -7.15 -10.26
N ASN A 122 19.62 -6.08 -10.44
CA ASN A 122 20.02 -4.93 -11.25
C ASN A 122 21.32 -4.28 -10.75
N LEU A 123 21.46 -4.15 -9.44
CA LEU A 123 22.65 -3.59 -8.82
C LEU A 123 23.87 -4.51 -8.99
N GLN A 124 23.69 -5.82 -8.85
CA GLN A 124 24.74 -6.83 -9.07
C GLN A 124 25.17 -6.86 -10.54
N HIS A 125 24.20 -6.86 -11.47
CA HIS A 125 24.46 -6.81 -12.89
C HIS A 125 25.25 -5.56 -13.29
N TRP A 126 24.84 -4.40 -12.80
CA TRP A 126 25.56 -3.15 -13.02
C TRP A 126 26.99 -3.19 -12.46
N ALA A 127 27.19 -3.76 -11.26
CA ALA A 127 28.50 -3.89 -10.63
C ALA A 127 29.44 -4.81 -11.41
N SER A 128 28.94 -5.95 -11.93
CA SER A 128 29.72 -6.93 -12.69
C SER A 128 30.23 -6.38 -14.04
N HIS A 129 29.43 -5.55 -14.73
CA HIS A 129 29.80 -4.96 -16.02
C HIS A 129 30.87 -3.87 -15.91
N ARG A 130 31.10 -3.33 -14.72
CA ARG A 130 32.10 -2.26 -14.51
C ARG A 130 33.46 -2.74 -14.06
N ASN A 131 33.77 -4.05 -14.08
CA ASN A 131 34.99 -4.61 -13.49
C ASN A 131 35.27 -4.04 -12.10
N ALA A 132 34.21 -3.74 -11.34
CA ALA A 132 34.30 -3.25 -9.98
C ALA A 132 34.74 -4.40 -9.07
N SER A 133 36.04 -4.78 -9.17
CA SER A 133 36.71 -5.79 -8.35
C SER A 133 36.81 -5.42 -6.87
N ARG A 134 36.13 -4.36 -6.44
CA ARG A 134 35.80 -4.10 -5.04
C ARG A 134 34.37 -4.53 -4.83
N SER A 135 34.21 -5.73 -4.27
CA SER A 135 33.04 -6.14 -3.53
C SER A 135 32.38 -4.87 -2.94
N GLN A 136 31.15 -4.55 -3.38
CA GLN A 136 30.40 -3.48 -2.73
C GLN A 136 30.36 -3.84 -1.26
N ARG A 137 31.01 -3.05 -0.42
CA ARG A 137 31.02 -3.29 1.03
C ARG A 137 29.57 -3.29 1.48
N LYS A 138 29.22 -4.22 2.37
CA LYS A 138 27.89 -4.38 2.94
C LYS A 138 27.31 -3.07 3.50
N ASP A 139 28.18 -2.10 3.82
CA ASP A 139 27.87 -0.75 4.30
C ASP A 139 27.91 0.33 3.21
N SER A 140 27.81 -0.03 1.92
CA SER A 140 27.83 1.00 0.87
C SER A 140 26.58 1.90 1.01
N ALA A 141 26.76 3.20 0.76
CA ALA A 141 25.63 4.15 0.78
C ALA A 141 24.48 3.73 -0.15
N ALA A 142 24.81 3.09 -1.28
CA ALA A 142 23.80 2.58 -2.21
C ALA A 142 22.93 1.49 -1.58
N LEU A 143 23.52 0.51 -0.87
CA LEU A 143 22.75 -0.56 -0.22
C LEU A 143 21.91 -0.02 0.93
N ARG A 144 22.43 0.89 1.73
CA ARG A 144 21.65 1.52 2.82
C ARG A 144 20.46 2.32 2.29
N ILE A 145 20.63 3.04 1.19
CA ILE A 145 19.54 3.75 0.52
C ILE A 145 18.54 2.76 -0.07
N LEU A 146 19.01 1.71 -0.74
CA LEU A 146 18.18 0.68 -1.38
C LEU A 146 17.24 0.01 -0.37
N GLU A 147 17.75 -0.34 0.81
CA GLU A 147 16.98 -0.99 1.87
C GLU A 147 15.76 -0.16 2.31
N GLU A 148 15.92 1.17 2.35
CA GLU A 148 14.90 2.11 2.83
C GLU A 148 14.04 2.70 1.69
N LEU A 149 14.31 2.38 0.42
CA LEU A 149 13.56 2.93 -0.72
C LEU A 149 12.04 2.71 -0.64
N PRO A 150 11.53 1.57 -0.17
CA PRO A 150 10.08 1.39 -0.02
C PRO A 150 9.44 2.40 0.94
N SER A 151 10.16 2.81 1.98
CA SER A 151 9.71 3.81 2.96
C SER A 151 9.91 5.24 2.49
N THR A 152 10.90 5.48 1.64
CA THR A 152 11.28 6.82 1.15
C THR A 152 11.56 6.79 -0.35
N PRO A 153 10.51 6.59 -1.18
CA PRO A 153 10.68 6.39 -2.63
C PRO A 153 11.14 7.63 -3.40
N VAL A 154 11.13 8.81 -2.76
CA VAL A 154 11.57 10.06 -3.36
C VAL A 154 12.61 10.72 -2.47
N LEU A 155 13.82 10.87 -2.98
CA LEU A 155 14.96 11.39 -2.23
C LEU A 155 15.68 12.51 -2.99
N THR A 156 16.18 13.48 -2.24
CA THR A 156 17.25 14.38 -2.67
C THR A 156 18.56 13.99 -1.99
N ILE A 157 19.70 14.48 -2.48
CA ILE A 157 20.99 14.24 -1.81
C ILE A 157 20.94 14.68 -0.33
N THR A 158 20.26 15.79 -0.04
CA THR A 158 20.15 16.31 1.32
C THR A 158 19.28 15.42 2.20
N THR A 159 18.14 14.95 1.70
CA THR A 159 17.26 14.06 2.46
C THR A 159 17.89 12.69 2.67
N ALA A 160 18.54 12.12 1.65
CA ALA A 160 19.27 10.86 1.77
C ALA A 160 20.41 10.95 2.80
N SER A 161 21.21 12.03 2.76
CA SER A 161 22.26 12.27 3.76
C SER A 161 21.72 12.30 5.20
N ARG A 162 20.60 13.00 5.40
CA ARG A 162 19.97 13.15 6.72
C ARG A 162 19.35 11.85 7.23
N ILE A 163 18.58 11.16 6.37
CA ILE A 163 17.82 9.94 6.75
C ILE A 163 18.78 8.81 7.09
N HIS A 164 19.80 8.59 6.25
CA HIS A 164 20.72 7.46 6.39
C HIS A 164 21.95 7.77 7.23
N GLY A 165 22.11 9.00 7.76
CA GLY A 165 23.26 9.39 8.56
C GLY A 165 24.60 9.29 7.82
N ILE A 166 24.61 9.57 6.50
CA ILE A 166 25.79 9.50 5.64
C ILE A 166 26.20 10.88 5.12
N SER A 167 27.46 11.06 4.73
CA SER A 167 27.90 12.32 4.15
C SER A 167 27.17 12.63 2.83
N ARG A 168 27.02 13.92 2.50
CA ARG A 168 26.40 14.34 1.22
C ARG A 168 27.12 13.75 -0.01
N THR A 169 28.43 13.59 0.06
CA THR A 169 29.22 12.95 -1.01
C THR A 169 28.88 11.46 -1.14
N ALA A 170 28.75 10.75 0.00
CA ALA A 170 28.34 9.34 0.00
C ALA A 170 26.90 9.18 -0.50
N ALA A 171 25.97 10.05 -0.07
CA ALA A 171 24.59 10.06 -0.53
C ALA A 171 24.52 10.30 -2.05
N SER A 172 25.24 11.29 -2.58
CA SER A 172 25.31 11.56 -4.01
C SER A 172 25.81 10.36 -4.81
N ARG A 173 26.91 9.73 -4.35
CA ARG A 173 27.45 8.54 -5.01
C ARG A 173 26.47 7.36 -4.95
N GLY A 174 25.84 7.13 -3.81
CA GLY A 174 24.86 6.06 -3.65
C GLY A 174 23.65 6.24 -4.57
N LEU A 175 23.06 7.44 -4.61
CA LEU A 175 21.94 7.76 -5.49
C LEU A 175 22.29 7.65 -6.97
N GLU A 176 23.48 8.11 -7.38
CA GLU A 176 23.95 7.98 -8.78
C GLU A 176 24.24 6.52 -9.15
N THR A 177 24.73 5.70 -8.21
CA THR A 177 24.89 4.25 -8.42
C THR A 177 23.53 3.58 -8.67
N LEU A 178 22.53 3.85 -7.83
CA LEU A 178 21.18 3.29 -7.99
C LEU A 178 20.50 3.79 -9.28
N ARG A 179 20.73 5.05 -9.66
CA ARG A 179 20.25 5.59 -10.94
C ARG A 179 20.93 4.89 -12.13
N ALA A 180 22.23 4.70 -12.08
CA ALA A 180 22.98 4.02 -13.13
C ALA A 180 22.64 2.53 -13.25
N ALA A 181 22.21 1.90 -12.16
CA ALA A 181 21.68 0.53 -12.14
C ALA A 181 20.20 0.45 -12.61
N GLY A 182 19.56 1.58 -12.99
CA GLY A 182 18.19 1.60 -13.48
C GLY A 182 17.11 1.55 -12.38
N ILE A 183 17.51 1.62 -11.10
CA ILE A 183 16.59 1.54 -9.95
C ILE A 183 15.89 2.88 -9.69
N LEU A 184 16.62 3.99 -9.87
CA LEU A 184 16.11 5.34 -9.66
C LEU A 184 16.05 6.12 -10.97
N THR A 185 15.01 6.95 -11.09
CA THR A 185 14.91 8.01 -12.10
C THR A 185 15.23 9.36 -11.47
N THR A 186 15.52 10.38 -12.28
CA THR A 186 15.79 11.75 -11.79
C THR A 186 14.80 12.74 -12.38
N GLU A 187 14.31 13.63 -11.53
CA GLU A 187 13.43 14.73 -11.90
C GLU A 187 13.95 16.06 -11.33
N SER A 188 13.73 17.16 -12.05
CA SER A 188 14.06 18.49 -11.56
C SER A 188 12.93 18.99 -10.63
N VAL A 189 13.29 19.39 -9.40
CA VAL A 189 12.31 19.91 -8.41
C VAL A 189 12.46 21.41 -8.17
N GLY A 190 13.01 22.12 -9.14
CA GLY A 190 13.23 23.57 -9.06
C GLY A 190 14.49 23.97 -8.27
N GLY A 191 14.96 25.19 -8.46
CA GLY A 191 16.15 25.73 -7.79
C GLY A 191 17.44 24.91 -8.01
N GLY A 192 17.58 24.25 -9.17
CA GLY A 192 18.74 23.44 -9.50
C GLY A 192 18.86 22.12 -8.70
N ARG A 193 17.83 21.75 -7.96
CA ARG A 193 17.79 20.50 -7.18
C ARG A 193 17.22 19.36 -7.99
N ARG A 194 17.78 18.15 -7.80
CA ARG A 194 17.29 16.89 -8.38
C ARG A 194 16.63 16.04 -7.30
N ALA A 195 15.49 15.48 -7.62
CA ALA A 195 14.90 14.35 -6.90
C ALA A 195 15.29 13.04 -7.60
N TYR A 196 15.54 12.02 -6.81
CA TYR A 196 15.75 10.64 -7.23
C TYR A 196 14.49 9.87 -6.80
N THR A 197 13.84 9.21 -7.74
CA THR A 197 12.54 8.59 -7.54
C THR A 197 12.59 7.11 -7.89
N ALA A 198 12.20 6.26 -6.94
CA ALA A 198 11.91 4.85 -7.16
C ALA A 198 10.49 4.72 -7.72
N ARG A 199 10.33 4.87 -9.05
CA ARG A 199 9.02 4.85 -9.70
C ARG A 199 8.26 3.56 -9.47
N SER A 200 8.96 2.42 -9.46
CA SER A 200 8.37 1.10 -9.21
C SER A 200 7.59 1.02 -7.88
N VAL A 201 8.05 1.69 -6.82
CA VAL A 201 7.30 1.75 -5.54
C VAL A 201 6.02 2.57 -5.68
N LEU A 202 6.09 3.71 -6.39
CA LEU A 202 4.91 4.56 -6.62
C LEU A 202 3.90 3.84 -7.51
N ASP A 203 4.37 3.16 -8.55
CA ASP A 203 3.53 2.38 -9.46
C ASP A 203 2.86 1.20 -8.75
N ALA A 204 3.57 0.47 -7.88
CA ALA A 204 3.00 -0.58 -7.03
C ALA A 204 1.88 -0.04 -6.13
N THR A 205 2.08 1.15 -5.53
CA THR A 205 1.06 1.79 -4.69
C THR A 205 -0.18 2.17 -5.51
N ILE A 206 0.01 2.80 -6.67
CA ILE A 206 -1.08 3.18 -7.58
C ILE A 206 -1.81 1.94 -8.11
N TRP A 207 -1.08 0.87 -8.41
CA TRP A 207 -1.67 -0.39 -8.87
C TRP A 207 -2.53 -1.03 -7.78
N ALA A 208 -2.04 -1.09 -6.54
CA ALA A 208 -2.79 -1.60 -5.40
C ALA A 208 -4.10 -0.83 -5.18
N GLU A 209 -4.05 0.52 -5.29
CA GLU A 209 -5.22 1.38 -5.20
C GLU A 209 -6.24 1.10 -6.32
N ARG A 210 -5.78 1.02 -7.56
CA ARG A 210 -6.63 0.72 -8.72
C ARG A 210 -7.24 -0.68 -8.65
N HIS A 211 -6.46 -1.67 -8.23
CA HIS A 211 -6.92 -3.05 -8.08
C HIS A 211 -8.04 -3.13 -7.06
N LEU A 212 -7.87 -2.50 -5.90
CA LEU A 212 -8.89 -2.43 -4.87
C LEU A 212 -10.17 -1.72 -5.36
N ALA A 213 -10.04 -0.61 -6.10
CA ALA A 213 -11.16 0.14 -6.66
C ALA A 213 -11.95 -0.65 -7.73
N SER A 214 -11.30 -1.57 -8.45
CA SER A 214 -11.92 -2.39 -9.49
C SER A 214 -12.48 -3.72 -8.98
N ALA A 215 -12.17 -4.12 -7.75
CA ALA A 215 -12.64 -5.34 -7.12
C ALA A 215 -14.00 -5.13 -6.42
N HIS A 216 -14.78 -6.21 -6.28
CA HIS A 216 -15.89 -6.22 -5.34
C HIS A 216 -15.37 -6.18 -3.91
N PHE A 217 -16.27 -5.97 -2.94
CA PHE A 217 -15.92 -5.83 -1.52
C PHE A 217 -15.04 -6.97 -0.97
N ASP A 218 -15.22 -8.19 -1.48
CA ASP A 218 -14.40 -9.34 -1.13
C ASP A 218 -13.43 -9.65 -2.27
N THR A 219 -12.19 -9.18 -2.15
CA THR A 219 -11.14 -9.37 -3.14
C THR A 219 -10.68 -10.82 -3.29
N ARG A 220 -11.01 -11.70 -2.33
CA ARG A 220 -10.70 -13.12 -2.39
C ARG A 220 -11.69 -13.92 -3.22
N VAL A 221 -12.96 -13.51 -3.18
CA VAL A 221 -14.07 -14.24 -3.81
C VAL A 221 -14.52 -13.58 -5.11
N SER A 222 -14.38 -12.27 -5.20
CA SER A 222 -14.83 -11.48 -6.34
C SER A 222 -13.65 -10.94 -7.14
N PRO A 223 -13.36 -11.47 -8.32
CA PRO A 223 -12.34 -10.90 -9.18
C PRO A 223 -12.72 -9.48 -9.62
N PRO A 224 -11.74 -8.66 -10.03
CA PRO A 224 -12.00 -7.30 -10.51
C PRO A 224 -13.06 -7.28 -11.63
N THR A 225 -14.03 -6.38 -11.52
CA THR A 225 -15.10 -6.23 -12.52
C THR A 225 -14.63 -5.53 -13.80
N ARG A 226 -13.48 -4.86 -13.74
CA ARG A 226 -12.84 -4.22 -14.89
C ARG A 226 -11.37 -4.61 -14.91
N PRO A 227 -10.79 -4.85 -16.11
CA PRO A 227 -9.35 -5.05 -16.21
C PRO A 227 -8.63 -3.82 -15.67
N VAL A 228 -7.66 -4.06 -14.78
CA VAL A 228 -6.80 -2.99 -14.29
C VAL A 228 -5.93 -2.54 -15.47
N PRO A 229 -5.93 -1.25 -15.83
CA PRO A 229 -5.05 -0.76 -16.89
C PRO A 229 -3.60 -1.03 -16.50
N GLU A 230 -2.84 -1.61 -17.42
CA GLU A 230 -1.40 -1.77 -17.19
C GLU A 230 -0.76 -0.39 -16.91
N PRO A 231 0.18 -0.32 -15.95
CA PRO A 231 0.91 0.91 -15.71
C PRO A 231 1.58 1.35 -17.02
N VAL A 232 1.41 2.61 -17.38
CA VAL A 232 2.11 3.15 -18.56
C VAL A 232 3.60 3.07 -18.28
N PRO A 233 4.39 2.33 -19.08
CA PRO A 233 5.80 2.20 -18.84
C PRO A 233 6.45 3.58 -18.88
N ALA A 234 7.27 3.88 -17.87
CA ALA A 234 8.00 5.13 -17.82
C ALA A 234 8.85 5.27 -19.09
N PRO A 235 8.88 6.43 -19.74
CA PRO A 235 9.69 6.62 -20.93
C PRO A 235 11.16 6.34 -20.60
N GLY A 236 11.75 5.31 -21.22
CA GLY A 236 13.17 4.98 -21.08
C GLY A 236 13.51 3.63 -20.42
N ILE A 237 12.55 2.79 -20.05
CA ILE A 237 12.85 1.42 -19.59
C ILE A 237 12.90 0.49 -20.80
N PRO A 238 14.03 -0.21 -21.06
CA PRO A 238 14.13 -1.14 -22.18
C PRO A 238 13.15 -2.30 -22.03
N GLU A 239 12.58 -2.71 -23.14
CA GLU A 239 11.49 -3.68 -23.31
C GLU A 239 11.72 -5.09 -22.72
N LYS A 240 12.89 -5.37 -22.15
CA LYS A 240 13.27 -6.70 -21.65
C LYS A 240 12.67 -7.06 -20.28
N SER A 241 12.07 -6.12 -19.55
CA SER A 241 11.42 -6.40 -18.26
C SER A 241 9.94 -6.86 -18.38
N ARG A 242 9.42 -6.97 -19.61
CA ARG A 242 8.01 -7.36 -19.84
C ARG A 242 7.73 -8.87 -19.78
N LEU A 243 8.76 -9.71 -19.60
CA LEU A 243 8.58 -11.17 -19.71
C LEU A 243 8.24 -11.89 -18.40
N CYS A 244 8.24 -11.20 -17.26
CA CYS A 244 8.02 -11.89 -15.97
C CYS A 244 6.56 -11.90 -15.48
N SER A 245 5.69 -11.02 -15.99
CA SER A 245 4.32 -10.91 -15.46
C SER A 245 3.27 -11.83 -16.11
N THR A 246 3.65 -12.63 -17.14
CA THR A 246 2.67 -13.43 -17.91
C THR A 246 2.70 -14.94 -17.63
N GLN A 247 3.49 -15.44 -16.71
CA GLN A 247 3.62 -16.90 -16.46
C GLN A 247 2.92 -17.46 -15.21
N HIS A 248 2.20 -16.67 -14.43
CA HIS A 248 1.46 -17.20 -13.26
C HIS A 248 0.00 -17.59 -13.55
N GLY A 249 -0.36 -17.74 -14.81
CA GLY A 249 -1.74 -18.05 -15.24
C GLY A 249 -1.89 -19.32 -16.03
N LYS A 250 -1.26 -20.47 -15.67
CA LYS A 250 -1.67 -21.79 -16.20
C LYS A 250 -1.00 -22.93 -15.41
N SER A 251 -1.74 -23.56 -14.52
CA SER A 251 -1.75 -25.01 -14.29
C SER A 251 -2.73 -25.38 -13.19
N PHE A 252 -4.01 -25.40 -13.53
CA PHE A 252 -4.95 -26.27 -12.83
C PHE A 252 -4.87 -27.64 -13.50
N VAL A 253 -4.18 -28.56 -12.86
CA VAL A 253 -4.16 -29.97 -13.22
C VAL A 253 -5.51 -30.57 -12.89
N SER A 254 -6.24 -31.02 -13.92
CA SER A 254 -7.43 -31.85 -13.78
C SER A 254 -7.05 -33.22 -13.22
N LEU A 255 -7.59 -33.56 -12.04
CA LEU A 255 -7.55 -34.90 -11.48
C LEU A 255 -8.47 -35.83 -12.30
N PRO A 256 -8.05 -37.07 -12.61
CA PRO A 256 -8.88 -38.02 -13.32
C PRO A 256 -9.97 -38.59 -12.40
N LYS A 257 -11.19 -38.67 -12.91
CA LYS A 257 -12.27 -39.46 -12.31
C LYS A 257 -11.92 -40.94 -12.46
N SER A 258 -11.73 -41.60 -11.33
CA SER A 258 -11.72 -43.05 -11.27
C SER A 258 -13.16 -43.57 -11.30
N GLY A 259 -13.40 -44.51 -12.22
CA GLY A 259 -14.57 -45.33 -12.28
C GLY A 259 -14.69 -46.34 -11.12
#